data_94ed2a321239031ec4d91152960abc7e
#
_entry.id   94ed2a321239031ec4d91152960abc7e
#
_cell.length_a   1.000
_cell.length_b   1.000
_cell.length_c   1.000
_cell.angle_alpha   90.00
_cell.angle_beta   90.00
_cell.angle_gamma   90.00
#
_symmetry.space_group_name_H-M   'P 1'
#
loop_
_entity.id
_entity.type
_entity.pdbx_description
1 polymer ?
#
loop_
_entity_poly.entity_id
_entity_poly.type
_entity_poly.pdbx_seq_one_letter_code
_entity_poly.pdbx_strand_id
1 'polypeptide(L)'
;FNGFIVFLKVAVILIFVVLGWKYINAENYVPYIPANTGTLGEFGFSGVLRGAAIVFFAFLGFDAVSTAAQETKNPKRDMPVGILGSLLICTILYMVFAYVMTGVAHYSDFAGQQGIAPVAVAIDHMGHADATGVIHPDYPWLNRAIVLAILFGYCSVIMVTLLGQSRVFLSMSRDGLLPPFFSKIHEKYRTPAHSNLLFMVIVGGLAAFVPARVAGEMTSIGTLFAFTLVCAAVLIVRKSMPDVHRAFKTPFVPTVPILGILTCLCMMLFLPADTWIRLVLWMLIGLDVYACYGVKHSKLEHNVKRRKGLTILNMTGIALSVLSVITGLWHQQTDSSALWSGRREYPGLWHLYLCP
;
A
#
# COMPACT_ATOMS: atom_id res chain seq x y z
N PHE A 1 6.20 -20.65 -12.08
CA PHE A 1 6.78 -19.38 -12.54
C PHE A 1 6.89 -18.38 -11.40
N ASN A 2 5.78 -18.04 -10.71
CA ASN A 2 5.77 -17.06 -9.61
C ASN A 2 6.70 -17.45 -8.45
N GLY A 3 6.70 -18.72 -8.02
CA GLY A 3 7.59 -19.20 -6.96
C GLY A 3 9.07 -19.02 -7.27
N PHE A 4 9.48 -19.21 -8.54
CA PHE A 4 10.85 -18.95 -8.97
C PHE A 4 11.22 -17.47 -8.87
N ILE A 5 10.31 -16.57 -9.26
CA ILE A 5 10.54 -15.12 -9.13
C ILE A 5 10.66 -14.72 -7.65
N VAL A 6 9.82 -15.27 -6.78
CA VAL A 6 9.90 -15.01 -5.33
C VAL A 6 11.25 -15.48 -4.78
N PHE A 7 11.69 -16.68 -5.16
CA PHE A 7 13.00 -17.19 -4.76
C PHE A 7 14.13 -16.29 -5.24
N LEU A 8 14.09 -15.86 -6.50
CA LEU A 8 15.08 -14.96 -7.07
C LEU A 8 15.14 -13.62 -6.30
N LYS A 9 13.98 -13.04 -5.98
CA LYS A 9 13.91 -11.78 -5.22
C LYS A 9 14.51 -11.92 -3.83
N VAL A 10 14.14 -12.97 -3.11
CA VAL A 10 14.67 -13.23 -1.76
C VAL A 10 16.18 -13.48 -1.82
N ALA A 11 16.66 -14.24 -2.80
CA ALA A 11 18.09 -14.48 -2.99
C ALA A 11 18.86 -13.17 -3.21
N VAL A 12 18.36 -12.29 -4.08
CA VAL A 12 19.00 -10.99 -4.36
C VAL A 12 19.01 -10.09 -3.12
N ILE A 13 17.93 -10.07 -2.35
CA ILE A 13 17.86 -9.32 -1.08
C ILE A 13 18.90 -9.86 -0.09
N LEU A 14 19.02 -11.18 0.05
CA LEU A 14 19.99 -11.80 0.96
C LEU A 14 21.43 -11.53 0.50
N ILE A 15 21.72 -11.58 -0.81
CA ILE A 15 23.03 -11.23 -1.35
C ILE A 15 23.37 -9.76 -1.01
N PHE A 16 22.42 -8.82 -1.22
CA PHE A 16 22.63 -7.42 -0.84
C PHE A 16 22.94 -7.28 0.64
N VAL A 17 22.18 -7.94 1.50
CA VAL A 17 22.37 -7.90 2.96
C VAL A 17 23.75 -8.43 3.35
N VAL A 18 24.15 -9.58 2.81
CA VAL A 18 25.44 -10.24 3.14
C VAL A 18 26.61 -9.39 2.65
N LEU A 19 26.57 -8.89 1.43
CA LEU A 19 27.63 -8.05 0.87
C LEU A 19 27.69 -6.68 1.53
N GLY A 20 26.52 -6.06 1.75
CA GLY A 20 26.40 -4.73 2.36
C GLY A 20 26.82 -4.69 3.82
N TRP A 21 26.75 -5.83 4.53
CA TRP A 21 27.14 -5.91 5.93
C TRP A 21 28.57 -5.43 6.20
N LYS A 22 29.47 -5.66 5.25
CA LYS A 22 30.87 -5.24 5.34
C LYS A 22 31.07 -3.72 5.23
N TYR A 23 30.13 -3.03 4.58
CA TYR A 23 30.23 -1.58 4.32
C TYR A 23 29.40 -0.73 5.28
N ILE A 24 28.88 -1.33 6.35
CA ILE A 24 28.12 -0.60 7.36
C ILE A 24 29.07 0.35 8.10
N ASN A 25 28.74 1.64 8.04
CA ASN A 25 29.36 2.67 8.87
C ASN A 25 28.40 3.09 9.99
N ALA A 26 28.83 2.97 11.24
CA ALA A 26 28.03 3.33 12.41
C ALA A 26 27.68 4.83 12.46
N GLU A 27 28.47 5.69 11.84
CA GLU A 27 28.22 7.13 11.75
C GLU A 27 26.96 7.46 10.93
N ASN A 28 26.59 6.61 9.96
CA ASN A 28 25.38 6.80 9.16
C ASN A 28 24.07 6.69 9.97
N TYR A 29 24.12 6.12 11.16
CA TYR A 29 22.98 6.05 12.08
C TYR A 29 22.85 7.25 13.02
N VAL A 30 23.74 8.22 12.95
CA VAL A 30 23.74 9.38 13.89
C VAL A 30 23.33 10.65 13.13
N PRO A 31 22.26 11.34 13.58
CA PRO A 31 21.36 10.99 14.68
C PRO A 31 20.33 9.91 14.27
N TYR A 32 20.10 8.91 15.12
CA TYR A 32 19.14 7.83 14.82
C TYR A 32 17.71 8.33 14.60
N ILE A 33 17.31 9.34 15.34
CA ILE A 33 16.07 10.09 15.12
C ILE A 33 16.47 11.57 15.00
N PRO A 34 16.45 12.14 13.78
CA PRO A 34 16.74 13.57 13.60
C PRO A 34 15.77 14.45 14.40
N ALA A 35 16.23 15.62 14.85
CA ALA A 35 15.41 16.54 15.61
C ALA A 35 14.20 17.02 14.80
N ASN A 36 13.07 17.22 15.48
CA ASN A 36 11.86 17.73 14.83
C ASN A 36 12.09 19.19 14.38
N THR A 37 11.67 19.50 13.16
CA THR A 37 11.77 20.84 12.56
C THR A 37 10.71 21.83 13.06
N GLY A 38 9.82 21.40 13.98
CA GLY A 38 8.71 22.21 14.50
C GLY A 38 7.38 21.95 13.80
N THR A 39 7.37 21.16 12.72
CA THR A 39 6.16 20.74 12.01
C THR A 39 5.81 19.29 12.35
N LEU A 40 4.53 19.02 12.56
CA LEU A 40 4.05 17.68 12.92
C LEU A 40 4.20 16.73 11.72
N GLY A 41 4.95 15.64 11.92
CA GLY A 41 5.20 14.65 10.87
C GLY A 41 6.46 14.91 10.03
N GLU A 42 7.23 15.95 10.32
CA GLU A 42 8.55 16.17 9.72
C GLU A 42 9.62 15.93 10.77
N PHE A 43 10.39 14.87 10.58
CA PHE A 43 11.44 14.41 11.51
C PHE A 43 10.94 14.15 12.95
N GLY A 44 11.84 13.80 13.84
CA GLY A 44 11.50 13.41 15.21
C GLY A 44 10.58 12.18 15.27
N PHE A 45 10.00 11.93 16.41
CA PHE A 45 9.12 10.78 16.61
C PHE A 45 7.84 10.83 15.76
N SER A 46 7.30 12.02 15.52
CA SER A 46 6.15 12.23 14.64
C SER A 46 6.47 11.90 13.17
N GLY A 47 7.71 12.16 12.73
CA GLY A 47 8.21 11.77 11.42
C GLY A 47 8.32 10.26 11.26
N VAL A 48 8.77 9.56 12.32
CA VAL A 48 8.83 8.08 12.35
C VAL A 48 7.42 7.49 12.18
N LEU A 49 6.42 8.01 12.90
CA LEU A 49 5.04 7.55 12.78
C LEU A 49 4.44 7.83 11.41
N ARG A 50 4.72 9.00 10.84
CA ARG A 50 4.31 9.33 9.47
C ARG A 50 4.98 8.43 8.44
N GLY A 51 6.28 8.20 8.59
CA GLY A 51 7.03 7.26 7.74
C GLY A 51 6.46 5.85 7.81
N ALA A 52 6.19 5.34 9.01
CA ALA A 52 5.54 4.04 9.20
C ALA A 52 4.18 3.96 8.51
N ALA A 53 3.35 5.01 8.61
CA ALA A 53 2.05 5.06 7.97
C ALA A 53 2.15 5.07 6.43
N ILE A 54 3.11 5.80 5.86
CA ILE A 54 3.35 5.84 4.41
C ILE A 54 3.87 4.49 3.91
N VAL A 55 4.87 3.92 4.60
CA VAL A 55 5.52 2.66 4.19
C VAL A 55 4.63 1.44 4.46
N PHE A 56 3.53 1.60 5.18
CA PHE A 56 2.61 0.50 5.51
C PHE A 56 2.14 -0.27 4.25
N PHE A 57 2.02 0.42 3.11
CA PHE A 57 1.67 -0.25 1.85
C PHE A 57 2.66 -1.35 1.43
N ALA A 58 3.91 -1.31 1.89
CA ALA A 58 4.91 -2.33 1.59
C ALA A 58 4.58 -3.70 2.25
N PHE A 59 3.73 -3.70 3.26
CA PHE A 59 3.22 -4.92 3.89
C PHE A 59 1.99 -5.50 3.18
N LEU A 60 1.39 -4.79 2.22
CA LEU A 60 0.22 -5.27 1.49
C LEU A 60 0.55 -6.53 0.71
N GLY A 61 -0.40 -7.48 0.72
CA GLY A 61 -0.28 -8.75 0.05
C GLY A 61 -0.48 -9.96 0.98
N PHE A 62 -0.24 -9.84 2.28
CA PHE A 62 -0.58 -10.91 3.22
C PHE A 62 -2.11 -11.14 3.31
N ASP A 63 -2.89 -10.10 3.11
CA ASP A 63 -4.35 -10.12 3.02
C ASP A 63 -4.84 -10.77 1.73
N ALA A 64 -4.12 -10.63 0.62
CA ALA A 64 -4.44 -11.28 -0.64
C ALA A 64 -4.44 -12.81 -0.53
N VAL A 65 -3.67 -13.38 0.39
CA VAL A 65 -3.70 -14.82 0.70
C VAL A 65 -5.11 -15.26 1.08
N SER A 66 -5.87 -14.42 1.80
CA SER A 66 -7.24 -14.71 2.20
C SER A 66 -8.19 -14.93 1.01
N THR A 67 -7.94 -14.27 -0.12
CA THR A 67 -8.76 -14.43 -1.34
C THR A 67 -8.58 -15.79 -2.00
N ALA A 68 -7.47 -16.49 -1.72
CA ALA A 68 -7.18 -17.84 -2.19
C ALA A 68 -7.69 -18.95 -1.26
N ALA A 69 -8.42 -18.62 -0.20
CA ALA A 69 -8.90 -19.57 0.79
C ALA A 69 -9.77 -20.70 0.18
N GLN A 70 -10.53 -20.41 -0.88
CA GLN A 70 -11.37 -21.39 -1.58
C GLN A 70 -10.56 -22.42 -2.39
N GLU A 71 -9.31 -22.11 -2.73
CA GLU A 71 -8.42 -22.97 -3.52
C GLU A 71 -7.42 -23.75 -2.65
N THR A 72 -7.40 -23.48 -1.34
CA THR A 72 -6.47 -24.10 -0.39
C THR A 72 -6.99 -25.46 0.06
N LYS A 73 -6.10 -26.45 0.14
CA LYS A 73 -6.46 -27.83 0.56
C LYS A 73 -7.00 -27.88 2.00
N ASN A 74 -6.34 -27.21 2.93
CA ASN A 74 -6.71 -27.15 4.34
C ASN A 74 -6.80 -25.71 4.84
N PRO A 75 -7.82 -24.94 4.44
CA PRO A 75 -7.88 -23.51 4.73
C PRO A 75 -7.87 -23.18 6.23
N LYS A 76 -8.39 -24.07 7.07
CA LYS A 76 -8.42 -23.90 8.53
C LYS A 76 -7.05 -23.74 9.17
N ARG A 77 -6.04 -24.43 8.64
CA ARG A 77 -4.65 -24.43 9.14
C ARG A 77 -3.76 -23.56 8.26
N ASP A 78 -3.87 -23.72 6.96
CA ASP A 78 -2.91 -23.16 6.01
C ASP A 78 -3.07 -21.64 5.89
N MET A 79 -4.32 -21.10 6.03
CA MET A 79 -4.54 -19.66 5.99
C MET A 79 -3.87 -18.92 7.15
N PRO A 80 -4.11 -19.26 8.43
CA PRO A 80 -3.45 -18.56 9.52
C PRO A 80 -1.92 -18.67 9.47
N VAL A 81 -1.40 -19.87 9.17
CA VAL A 81 0.05 -20.11 9.07
C VAL A 81 0.65 -19.34 7.91
N GLY A 82 0.00 -19.33 6.75
CA GLY A 82 0.45 -18.57 5.58
C GLY A 82 0.48 -17.06 5.83
N ILE A 83 -0.59 -16.51 6.39
CA ILE A 83 -0.70 -15.07 6.66
C ILE A 83 0.30 -14.63 7.73
N LEU A 84 0.32 -15.27 8.88
CA LEU A 84 1.19 -14.89 9.98
C LEU A 84 2.66 -15.18 9.68
N GLY A 85 2.94 -16.33 9.03
CA GLY A 85 4.29 -16.70 8.64
C GLY A 85 4.89 -15.77 7.60
N SER A 86 4.13 -15.42 6.55
CA SER A 86 4.59 -14.46 5.54
C SER A 86 4.83 -13.08 6.14
N LEU A 87 3.94 -12.60 7.00
CA LEU A 87 4.09 -11.32 7.68
C LEU A 87 5.36 -11.29 8.54
N LEU A 88 5.60 -12.33 9.34
CA LEU A 88 6.78 -12.41 10.19
C LEU A 88 8.08 -12.44 9.39
N ILE A 89 8.15 -13.29 8.36
CA ILE A 89 9.34 -13.41 7.49
C ILE A 89 9.61 -12.09 6.77
N CYS A 90 8.59 -11.48 6.17
CA CYS A 90 8.73 -10.19 5.48
C CYS A 90 9.17 -9.09 6.45
N THR A 91 8.63 -9.04 7.67
CA THR A 91 9.02 -8.05 8.67
C THR A 91 10.51 -8.17 9.02
N ILE A 92 10.99 -9.38 9.26
CA ILE A 92 12.42 -9.62 9.56
C ILE A 92 13.28 -9.20 8.37
N LEU A 93 12.92 -9.61 7.15
CA LEU A 93 13.66 -9.22 5.94
C LEU A 93 13.69 -7.71 5.75
N TYR A 94 12.58 -7.00 5.95
CA TYR A 94 12.51 -5.55 5.82
C TYR A 94 13.37 -4.84 6.86
N MET A 95 13.34 -5.29 8.12
CA MET A 95 14.17 -4.70 9.17
C MET A 95 15.66 -4.88 8.87
N VAL A 96 16.09 -6.09 8.51
CA VAL A 96 17.49 -6.37 8.20
C VAL A 96 17.95 -5.60 6.95
N PHE A 97 17.10 -5.59 5.92
CA PHE A 97 17.39 -4.87 4.68
C PHE A 97 17.52 -3.35 4.92
N ALA A 98 16.55 -2.75 5.63
CA ALA A 98 16.58 -1.33 5.95
C ALA A 98 17.79 -0.97 6.81
N TYR A 99 18.12 -1.82 7.79
CA TYR A 99 19.30 -1.63 8.64
C TYR A 99 20.59 -1.59 7.82
N VAL A 100 20.80 -2.56 6.93
CA VAL A 100 21.98 -2.58 6.07
C VAL A 100 21.98 -1.38 5.11
N MET A 101 20.84 -1.07 4.48
CA MET A 101 20.76 0.02 3.52
C MET A 101 21.10 1.38 4.13
N THR A 102 20.57 1.68 5.32
CA THR A 102 20.86 2.93 6.03
C THR A 102 22.24 2.94 6.68
N GLY A 103 22.85 1.79 6.93
CA GLY A 103 24.22 1.68 7.38
C GLY A 103 25.25 1.89 6.28
N VAL A 104 24.93 1.52 5.05
CA VAL A 104 25.82 1.68 3.90
C VAL A 104 25.82 3.10 3.37
N ALA A 105 24.66 3.76 3.31
CA ALA A 105 24.50 5.14 2.85
C ALA A 105 23.67 5.94 3.86
N HIS A 106 24.04 7.19 4.09
CA HIS A 106 23.32 8.07 5.00
C HIS A 106 21.92 8.41 4.41
N TYR A 107 20.91 8.59 5.26
CA TYR A 107 19.52 8.83 4.81
C TYR A 107 19.38 10.06 3.89
N SER A 108 20.26 11.07 4.03
CA SER A 108 20.28 12.27 3.15
C SER A 108 20.60 11.93 1.70
N ASP A 109 21.39 10.88 1.45
CA ASP A 109 21.85 10.51 0.11
C ASP A 109 20.71 9.95 -0.74
N PHE A 110 19.69 9.40 -0.08
CA PHE A 110 18.46 8.94 -0.73
C PHE A 110 17.49 10.08 -1.09
N ALA A 111 17.58 11.23 -0.43
CA ALA A 111 16.64 12.35 -0.61
C ALA A 111 16.88 13.15 -1.90
N GLY A 112 18.11 13.18 -2.41
CA GLY A 112 18.53 14.01 -3.55
C GLY A 112 18.31 13.38 -4.93
N GLN A 113 18.04 12.09 -5.02
CA GLN A 113 18.03 11.37 -6.30
C GLN A 113 16.60 10.98 -6.72
N GLN A 114 15.88 11.97 -7.24
CA GLN A 114 14.56 11.71 -7.83
C GLN A 114 14.69 10.81 -9.07
N GLY A 115 14.12 9.60 -9.00
CA GLY A 115 14.02 8.66 -10.12
C GLY A 115 15.00 7.49 -10.11
N ILE A 116 15.99 7.44 -9.22
CA ILE A 116 16.87 6.29 -9.04
C ILE A 116 16.32 5.40 -7.92
N ALA A 117 16.33 4.07 -8.12
CA ALA A 117 15.92 3.15 -7.08
C ALA A 117 16.85 3.32 -5.85
N PRO A 118 16.33 3.55 -4.63
CA PRO A 118 17.15 3.78 -3.44
C PRO A 118 18.21 2.68 -3.20
N VAL A 119 17.91 1.46 -3.61
CA VAL A 119 18.83 0.33 -3.50
C VAL A 119 20.05 0.51 -4.42
N ALA A 120 19.89 1.11 -5.58
CA ALA A 120 21.00 1.40 -6.49
C ALA A 120 21.97 2.41 -5.84
N VAL A 121 21.42 3.44 -5.20
CA VAL A 121 22.21 4.43 -4.42
C VAL A 121 23.02 3.73 -3.33
N ALA A 122 22.42 2.84 -2.56
CA ALA A 122 23.14 2.10 -1.53
C ALA A 122 24.28 1.23 -2.11
N ILE A 123 24.08 0.61 -3.29
CA ILE A 123 25.12 -0.19 -3.95
C ILE A 123 26.27 0.67 -4.43
N ASP A 124 25.98 1.85 -4.94
CA ASP A 124 27.02 2.79 -5.40
C ASP A 124 27.90 3.27 -4.22
N HIS A 125 27.40 3.22 -2.97
CA HIS A 125 28.18 3.47 -1.76
C HIS A 125 28.92 2.22 -1.23
N MET A 126 28.70 1.02 -1.83
CA MET A 126 29.46 -0.20 -1.51
C MET A 126 30.76 -0.24 -2.31
N GLY A 127 31.75 0.53 -1.92
CA GLY A 127 33.00 0.61 -2.64
C GLY A 127 34.13 1.25 -1.85
N HIS A 128 35.23 1.49 -2.52
CA HIS A 128 36.38 2.18 -1.98
C HIS A 128 36.44 3.60 -2.54
N ALA A 129 36.61 4.58 -1.64
CA ALA A 129 36.88 5.96 -2.05
C ALA A 129 38.31 6.07 -2.57
N ASP A 130 38.47 6.68 -3.74
CA ASP A 130 39.80 7.03 -4.26
C ASP A 130 40.36 8.29 -3.56
N ALA A 131 41.58 8.70 -3.93
CA ALA A 131 42.23 9.88 -3.37
C ALA A 131 41.46 11.20 -3.63
N THR A 132 40.49 11.19 -4.53
CA THR A 132 39.62 12.35 -4.87
C THR A 132 38.27 12.31 -4.14
N GLY A 133 38.03 11.28 -3.33
CA GLY A 133 36.76 11.10 -2.58
C GLY A 133 35.61 10.49 -3.41
N VAL A 134 35.88 10.06 -4.64
CA VAL A 134 34.89 9.37 -5.47
C VAL A 134 34.84 7.91 -5.06
N ILE A 135 33.63 7.43 -4.76
CA ILE A 135 33.40 6.03 -4.40
C ILE A 135 33.26 5.20 -5.68
N HIS A 136 34.14 4.21 -5.83
CA HIS A 136 34.05 3.21 -6.91
C HIS A 136 33.36 1.96 -6.37
N PRO A 137 32.16 1.60 -6.88
CA PRO A 137 31.42 0.45 -6.37
C PRO A 137 32.16 -0.86 -6.66
N ASP A 138 32.33 -1.69 -5.63
CA ASP A 138 33.01 -3.00 -5.76
C ASP A 138 32.14 -4.03 -6.52
N TYR A 139 30.83 -3.81 -6.55
CA TYR A 139 29.86 -4.75 -7.12
C TYR A 139 28.93 -4.12 -8.18
N PRO A 140 29.43 -3.60 -9.30
CA PRO A 140 28.58 -2.95 -10.33
C PRO A 140 27.57 -3.91 -10.98
N TRP A 141 27.88 -5.23 -10.97
CA TRP A 141 26.95 -6.26 -11.44
C TRP A 141 25.73 -6.42 -10.54
N LEU A 142 25.86 -6.15 -9.23
CA LEU A 142 24.78 -6.26 -8.25
C LEU A 142 23.67 -5.25 -8.53
N ASN A 143 24.01 -4.03 -8.94
CA ASN A 143 23.04 -3.01 -9.34
C ASN A 143 22.17 -3.54 -10.51
N ARG A 144 22.79 -4.12 -11.53
CA ARG A 144 22.05 -4.72 -12.67
C ARG A 144 21.17 -5.89 -12.23
N ALA A 145 21.68 -6.76 -11.37
CA ALA A 145 20.93 -7.91 -10.85
C ALA A 145 19.70 -7.47 -10.05
N ILE A 146 19.84 -6.44 -9.21
CA ILE A 146 18.75 -5.88 -8.43
C ILE A 146 17.70 -5.22 -9.31
N VAL A 147 18.11 -4.41 -10.29
CA VAL A 147 17.17 -3.78 -11.24
C VAL A 147 16.36 -4.85 -11.98
N LEU A 148 16.99 -5.91 -12.46
CA LEU A 148 16.28 -7.03 -13.09
C LEU A 148 15.34 -7.74 -12.12
N ALA A 149 15.77 -8.01 -10.89
CA ALA A 149 14.93 -8.63 -9.86
C ALA A 149 13.72 -7.75 -9.51
N ILE A 150 13.88 -6.42 -9.46
CA ILE A 150 12.80 -5.46 -9.26
C ILE A 150 11.80 -5.53 -10.43
N LEU A 151 12.26 -5.54 -11.68
CA LEU A 151 11.38 -5.63 -12.85
C LEU A 151 10.55 -6.92 -12.85
N PHE A 152 11.19 -8.07 -12.65
CA PHE A 152 10.46 -9.34 -12.50
C PHE A 152 9.53 -9.32 -11.27
N GLY A 153 9.97 -8.65 -10.21
CA GLY A 153 9.19 -8.43 -9.01
C GLY A 153 7.90 -7.68 -9.26
N TYR A 154 7.95 -6.58 -9.99
CA TYR A 154 6.76 -5.81 -10.35
C TYR A 154 5.80 -6.63 -11.20
N CYS A 155 6.28 -7.35 -12.23
CA CYS A 155 5.44 -8.24 -13.02
C CYS A 155 4.69 -9.26 -12.16
N SER A 156 5.39 -9.90 -11.21
CA SER A 156 4.81 -10.86 -10.28
C SER A 156 3.74 -10.24 -9.38
N VAL A 157 4.04 -9.09 -8.76
CA VAL A 157 3.13 -8.41 -7.83
C VAL A 157 1.88 -7.93 -8.57
N ILE A 158 2.03 -7.29 -9.73
CA ILE A 158 0.90 -6.81 -10.54
C ILE A 158 -0.03 -7.97 -10.91
N MET A 159 0.54 -9.11 -11.33
CA MET A 159 -0.25 -10.29 -11.68
C MET A 159 -1.05 -10.82 -10.48
N VAL A 160 -0.44 -10.94 -9.31
CA VAL A 160 -1.10 -11.45 -8.10
C VAL A 160 -2.15 -10.48 -7.58
N THR A 161 -1.88 -9.18 -7.57
CA THR A 161 -2.83 -8.17 -7.10
C THR A 161 -4.03 -8.04 -8.03
N LEU A 162 -3.85 -8.06 -9.34
CA LEU A 162 -4.96 -8.08 -10.30
C LEU A 162 -5.82 -9.33 -10.16
N LEU A 163 -5.20 -10.48 -9.90
CA LEU A 163 -5.92 -11.72 -9.64
C LEU A 163 -6.78 -11.59 -8.36
N GLY A 164 -6.20 -11.10 -7.27
CA GLY A 164 -6.92 -10.84 -6.02
C GLY A 164 -8.08 -9.86 -6.21
N GLN A 165 -7.82 -8.73 -6.87
CA GLN A 165 -8.83 -7.72 -7.19
C GLN A 165 -10.02 -8.30 -7.94
N SER A 166 -9.77 -9.05 -9.01
CA SER A 166 -10.85 -9.64 -9.81
C SER A 166 -11.69 -10.65 -9.03
N ARG A 167 -11.11 -11.36 -8.06
CA ARG A 167 -11.84 -12.29 -7.18
C ARG A 167 -12.74 -11.56 -6.17
N VAL A 168 -12.27 -10.45 -5.61
CA VAL A 168 -13.08 -9.62 -4.72
C VAL A 168 -14.30 -9.11 -5.47
N PHE A 169 -14.13 -8.57 -6.67
CA PHE A 169 -15.25 -8.08 -7.50
C PHE A 169 -16.19 -9.21 -7.95
N LEU A 170 -15.65 -10.38 -8.24
CA LEU A 170 -16.45 -11.59 -8.54
C LEU A 170 -17.35 -11.95 -7.33
N SER A 171 -16.81 -11.94 -6.12
CA SER A 171 -17.56 -12.23 -4.90
C SER A 171 -18.66 -11.18 -4.67
N MET A 172 -18.32 -9.90 -4.75
CA MET A 172 -19.29 -8.80 -4.60
C MET A 172 -20.42 -8.88 -5.64
N SER A 173 -20.09 -9.25 -6.89
CA SER A 173 -21.10 -9.40 -7.94
C SER A 173 -21.98 -10.63 -7.71
N ARG A 174 -21.46 -11.73 -7.18
CA ARG A 174 -22.25 -12.91 -6.79
C ARG A 174 -23.22 -12.61 -5.66
N ASP A 175 -22.83 -11.75 -4.74
CA ASP A 175 -23.66 -11.27 -3.63
C ASP A 175 -24.69 -10.21 -4.07
N GLY A 176 -24.64 -9.79 -5.33
CA GLY A 176 -25.57 -8.80 -5.90
C GLY A 176 -25.20 -7.35 -5.59
N LEU A 177 -23.99 -7.09 -5.08
CA LEU A 177 -23.53 -5.73 -4.78
C LEU A 177 -23.02 -4.99 -6.02
N LEU A 178 -22.58 -5.72 -7.04
CA LEU A 178 -22.08 -5.21 -8.31
C LEU A 178 -22.79 -5.87 -9.51
N PRO A 179 -22.77 -5.23 -10.69
CA PRO A 179 -23.37 -5.76 -11.90
C PRO A 179 -22.86 -7.17 -12.26
N PRO A 180 -23.68 -8.02 -12.91
CA PRO A 180 -23.34 -9.38 -13.30
C PRO A 180 -22.16 -9.49 -14.28
N PHE A 181 -21.77 -8.38 -14.90
CA PHE A 181 -20.59 -8.28 -15.74
C PHE A 181 -19.32 -8.78 -15.03
N PHE A 182 -19.16 -8.45 -13.74
CA PHE A 182 -18.01 -8.85 -12.94
C PHE A 182 -18.03 -10.33 -12.51
N SER A 183 -19.20 -10.99 -12.59
CA SER A 183 -19.33 -12.40 -12.22
C SER A 183 -19.18 -13.37 -13.40
N LYS A 184 -19.03 -12.87 -14.64
CA LYS A 184 -18.83 -13.70 -15.83
C LYS A 184 -17.45 -14.34 -15.83
N ILE A 185 -17.43 -15.67 -15.77
CA ILE A 185 -16.20 -16.48 -15.83
C ILE A 185 -16.02 -16.94 -17.29
N HIS A 186 -14.80 -16.83 -17.79
CA HIS A 186 -14.46 -17.31 -19.12
C HIS A 186 -14.47 -18.85 -19.14
N GLU A 187 -15.16 -19.47 -20.09
CA GLU A 187 -15.38 -20.93 -20.14
C GLU A 187 -14.08 -21.72 -20.21
N LYS A 188 -13.13 -21.30 -21.06
CA LYS A 188 -11.86 -21.99 -21.28
C LYS A 188 -10.86 -21.77 -20.14
N TYR A 189 -10.69 -20.52 -19.69
CA TYR A 189 -9.66 -20.15 -18.72
C TYR A 189 -10.12 -20.16 -17.26
N ARG A 190 -11.44 -20.30 -17.04
CA ARG A 190 -12.07 -20.31 -15.70
C ARG A 190 -11.68 -19.12 -14.80
N THR A 191 -11.41 -17.99 -15.46
CA THR A 191 -11.03 -16.73 -14.80
C THR A 191 -12.02 -15.62 -15.18
N PRO A 192 -12.21 -14.56 -14.37
CA PRO A 192 -13.07 -13.42 -14.69
C PRO A 192 -12.37 -12.49 -15.70
N ALA A 193 -12.23 -12.97 -16.96
CA ALA A 193 -11.46 -12.29 -18.01
C ALA A 193 -11.96 -10.87 -18.31
N HIS A 194 -13.29 -10.64 -18.30
CA HIS A 194 -13.86 -9.31 -18.53
C HIS A 194 -13.48 -8.31 -17.43
N SER A 195 -13.48 -8.75 -16.17
CA SER A 195 -13.03 -7.92 -15.04
C SER A 195 -11.55 -7.62 -15.15
N ASN A 196 -10.73 -8.61 -15.49
CA ASN A 196 -9.29 -8.41 -15.64
C ASN A 196 -8.97 -7.42 -16.77
N LEU A 197 -9.66 -7.50 -17.91
CA LEU A 197 -9.48 -6.57 -19.02
C LEU A 197 -9.89 -5.14 -18.61
N LEU A 198 -11.01 -4.99 -17.92
CA LEU A 198 -11.47 -3.70 -17.42
C LEU A 198 -10.43 -3.09 -16.46
N PHE A 199 -9.95 -3.88 -15.50
CA PHE A 199 -8.93 -3.41 -14.56
C PHE A 199 -7.60 -3.10 -15.25
N MET A 200 -7.21 -3.85 -16.25
CA MET A 200 -6.01 -3.53 -17.04
C MET A 200 -6.11 -2.12 -17.65
N VAL A 201 -7.25 -1.77 -18.23
CA VAL A 201 -7.46 -0.45 -18.83
C VAL A 201 -7.51 0.64 -17.75
N ILE A 202 -8.28 0.43 -16.66
CA ILE A 202 -8.40 1.44 -15.58
C ILE A 202 -7.06 1.64 -14.87
N VAL A 203 -6.42 0.57 -14.44
CA VAL A 203 -5.14 0.64 -13.70
C VAL A 203 -4.03 1.18 -14.60
N GLY A 204 -3.95 0.74 -15.87
CA GLY A 204 -2.99 1.26 -16.84
C GLY A 204 -3.19 2.75 -17.10
N GLY A 205 -4.44 3.19 -17.24
CA GLY A 205 -4.78 4.61 -17.39
C GLY A 205 -4.39 5.43 -16.15
N LEU A 206 -4.76 4.96 -14.96
CA LEU A 206 -4.39 5.64 -13.71
C LEU A 206 -2.86 5.69 -13.51
N ALA A 207 -2.15 4.62 -13.82
CA ALA A 207 -0.69 4.56 -13.71
C ALA A 207 0.03 5.57 -14.63
N ALA A 208 -0.59 5.96 -15.74
CA ALA A 208 -0.03 6.97 -16.63
C ALA A 208 -0.15 8.42 -16.10
N PHE A 209 -1.16 8.70 -15.26
CA PHE A 209 -1.48 10.05 -14.82
C PHE A 209 -1.27 10.28 -13.33
N VAL A 210 -1.35 9.23 -12.49
CA VAL A 210 -1.27 9.36 -11.03
C VAL A 210 0.17 9.15 -10.57
N PRO A 211 0.77 10.12 -9.84
CA PRO A 211 2.10 9.96 -9.26
C PRO A 211 2.15 8.80 -8.27
N ALA A 212 3.25 8.04 -8.28
CA ALA A 212 3.44 6.86 -7.41
C ALA A 212 3.26 7.18 -5.91
N ARG A 213 3.68 8.37 -5.47
CA ARG A 213 3.51 8.84 -4.10
C ARG A 213 2.02 8.90 -3.71
N VAL A 214 1.19 9.51 -4.57
CA VAL A 214 -0.26 9.64 -4.33
C VAL A 214 -0.92 8.28 -4.28
N ALA A 215 -0.56 7.38 -5.21
CA ALA A 215 -1.08 6.01 -5.22
C ALA A 215 -0.69 5.25 -3.94
N GLY A 216 0.55 5.39 -3.46
CA GLY A 216 1.03 4.79 -2.21
C GLY A 216 0.27 5.29 -0.98
N GLU A 217 0.09 6.61 -0.86
CA GLU A 217 -0.67 7.21 0.25
C GLU A 217 -2.13 6.76 0.26
N MET A 218 -2.78 6.74 -0.91
CA MET A 218 -4.18 6.26 -1.04
C MET A 218 -4.31 4.78 -0.67
N THR A 219 -3.34 3.96 -1.09
CA THR A 219 -3.32 2.54 -0.78
C THR A 219 -3.14 2.32 0.72
N SER A 220 -2.22 3.05 1.36
CA SER A 220 -1.98 2.95 2.80
C SER A 220 -3.23 3.31 3.61
N ILE A 221 -3.86 4.47 3.35
CA ILE A 221 -5.01 4.90 4.14
C ILE A 221 -6.22 3.99 3.92
N GLY A 222 -6.46 3.57 2.67
CA GLY A 222 -7.56 2.66 2.34
C GLY A 222 -7.42 1.30 3.03
N THR A 223 -6.22 0.76 3.09
CA THR A 223 -5.95 -0.53 3.74
C THR A 223 -6.00 -0.43 5.25
N LEU A 224 -5.42 0.62 5.85
CA LEU A 224 -5.53 0.88 7.30
C LEU A 224 -7.00 1.00 7.73
N PHE A 225 -7.80 1.71 6.93
CA PHE A 225 -9.24 1.83 7.16
C PHE A 225 -9.95 0.47 7.04
N ALA A 226 -9.64 -0.32 6.00
CA ALA A 226 -10.21 -1.65 5.83
C ALA A 226 -9.86 -2.56 7.02
N PHE A 227 -8.63 -2.53 7.52
CA PHE A 227 -8.22 -3.32 8.69
C PHE A 227 -8.90 -2.85 9.98
N THR A 228 -9.14 -1.54 10.13
CA THR A 228 -9.97 -1.01 11.22
C THR A 228 -11.37 -1.62 11.19
N LEU A 229 -12.00 -1.67 10.01
CA LEU A 229 -13.32 -2.29 9.82
C LEU A 229 -13.30 -3.80 10.08
N VAL A 230 -12.26 -4.50 9.65
CA VAL A 230 -12.11 -5.95 9.90
C VAL A 230 -11.97 -6.22 11.40
N CYS A 231 -11.16 -5.45 12.12
CA CYS A 231 -11.03 -5.57 13.57
C CYS A 231 -12.35 -5.30 14.28
N ALA A 232 -13.09 -4.27 13.86
CA ALA A 232 -14.42 -3.98 14.40
C ALA A 232 -15.42 -5.10 14.08
N ALA A 233 -15.39 -5.65 12.86
CA ALA A 233 -16.23 -6.77 12.46
C ALA A 233 -15.99 -8.01 13.32
N VAL A 234 -14.73 -8.31 13.68
CA VAL A 234 -14.39 -9.43 14.59
C VAL A 234 -15.09 -9.24 15.95
N LEU A 235 -15.11 -8.03 16.51
CA LEU A 235 -15.79 -7.74 17.78
C LEU A 235 -17.30 -7.93 17.65
N ILE A 236 -17.90 -7.38 16.60
CA ILE A 236 -19.34 -7.45 16.34
C ILE A 236 -19.78 -8.90 16.14
N VAL A 237 -19.11 -9.64 15.27
CA VAL A 237 -19.45 -11.05 14.94
C VAL A 237 -19.27 -11.95 16.16
N ARG A 238 -18.28 -11.69 17.02
CA ARG A 238 -18.12 -12.43 18.28
C ARG A 238 -19.30 -12.23 19.21
N LYS A 239 -19.86 -11.03 19.27
CA LYS A 239 -21.02 -10.69 20.12
C LYS A 239 -22.34 -11.16 19.51
N SER A 240 -22.52 -10.98 18.19
CA SER A 240 -23.79 -11.26 17.50
C SER A 240 -23.99 -12.74 17.17
N MET A 241 -22.89 -13.49 16.96
CA MET A 241 -22.94 -14.90 16.56
C MET A 241 -21.96 -15.75 17.40
N PRO A 242 -22.23 -15.96 18.71
CA PRO A 242 -21.31 -16.67 19.60
C PRO A 242 -21.13 -18.14 19.21
N ASP A 243 -22.17 -18.81 18.70
CA ASP A 243 -22.25 -20.25 18.48
C ASP A 243 -21.65 -20.70 17.13
N VAL A 244 -21.26 -19.77 16.25
CA VAL A 244 -20.67 -20.13 14.97
C VAL A 244 -19.31 -20.84 15.18
N HIS A 245 -19.18 -22.03 14.60
CA HIS A 245 -17.91 -22.76 14.63
C HIS A 245 -16.81 -21.99 13.87
N ARG A 246 -15.76 -21.60 14.58
CA ARG A 246 -14.61 -20.88 14.03
C ARG A 246 -13.40 -21.76 13.95
N ALA A 247 -12.85 -21.94 12.77
CA ALA A 247 -11.64 -22.73 12.56
C ALA A 247 -10.41 -22.10 13.24
N PHE A 248 -10.33 -20.77 13.23
CA PHE A 248 -9.32 -19.99 13.95
C PHE A 248 -9.99 -19.03 14.92
N LYS A 249 -9.54 -19.06 16.17
CA LYS A 249 -10.04 -18.15 17.21
C LYS A 249 -8.96 -17.12 17.50
N THR A 250 -9.24 -15.85 17.17
CA THR A 250 -8.35 -14.75 17.55
C THR A 250 -8.07 -14.77 19.04
N PRO A 251 -6.80 -14.81 19.48
CA PRO A 251 -6.45 -14.79 20.89
C PRO A 251 -6.81 -13.45 21.53
N PHE A 252 -6.99 -13.44 22.86
CA PHE A 252 -7.17 -12.24 23.67
C PHE A 252 -8.24 -11.24 23.13
N VAL A 253 -9.38 -11.76 22.67
CA VAL A 253 -10.52 -10.88 22.35
C VAL A 253 -11.19 -10.43 23.65
N PRO A 254 -11.48 -9.13 23.87
CA PRO A 254 -11.51 -8.04 22.87
C PRO A 254 -10.21 -7.25 22.68
N THR A 255 -9.16 -7.51 23.44
CA THR A 255 -7.96 -6.65 23.52
C THR A 255 -7.24 -6.53 22.17
N VAL A 256 -6.96 -7.64 21.50
CA VAL A 256 -6.22 -7.63 20.22
C VAL A 256 -6.96 -6.85 19.12
N PRO A 257 -8.26 -7.06 18.88
CA PRO A 257 -8.98 -6.24 17.91
C PRO A 257 -9.04 -4.76 18.28
N ILE A 258 -9.19 -4.40 19.57
CA ILE A 258 -9.20 -3.00 20.01
C ILE A 258 -7.82 -2.36 19.75
N LEU A 259 -6.74 -3.02 20.12
CA LEU A 259 -5.39 -2.54 19.81
C LEU A 259 -5.18 -2.40 18.29
N GLY A 260 -5.69 -3.32 17.48
CA GLY A 260 -5.65 -3.22 16.02
C GLY A 260 -6.37 -1.98 15.50
N ILE A 261 -7.56 -1.67 16.03
CA ILE A 261 -8.29 -0.43 15.68
C ILE A 261 -7.48 0.80 16.07
N LEU A 262 -6.99 0.85 17.30
CA LEU A 262 -6.26 2.01 17.82
C LEU A 262 -4.96 2.26 17.04
N THR A 263 -4.19 1.22 16.74
CA THR A 263 -2.94 1.35 15.97
C THR A 263 -3.21 1.79 14.54
N CYS A 264 -4.19 1.20 13.85
CA CYS A 264 -4.56 1.62 12.49
C CYS A 264 -5.03 3.08 12.47
N LEU A 265 -5.91 3.49 13.38
CA LEU A 265 -6.37 4.87 13.46
C LEU A 265 -5.23 5.84 13.81
N CYS A 266 -4.35 5.45 14.74
CA CYS A 266 -3.17 6.24 15.07
C CYS A 266 -2.30 6.48 13.84
N MET A 267 -1.98 5.44 13.07
CA MET A 267 -1.22 5.57 11.83
C MET A 267 -1.93 6.45 10.81
N MET A 268 -3.24 6.31 10.66
CA MET A 268 -4.03 7.15 9.75
C MET A 268 -3.97 8.64 10.13
N LEU A 269 -3.93 9.00 11.41
CA LEU A 269 -3.86 10.38 11.88
C LEU A 269 -2.55 11.08 11.47
N PHE A 270 -1.47 10.34 11.25
CA PHE A 270 -0.18 10.89 10.77
C PHE A 270 -0.09 11.02 9.25
N LEU A 271 -1.07 10.54 8.50
CA LEU A 271 -1.12 10.74 7.05
C LEU A 271 -1.57 12.17 6.70
N PRO A 272 -1.12 12.72 5.55
CA PRO A 272 -1.50 14.05 5.10
C PRO A 272 -3.02 14.23 4.99
N ALA A 273 -3.52 15.45 5.25
CA ALA A 273 -4.94 15.77 5.18
C ALA A 273 -5.56 15.48 3.80
N ASP A 274 -4.80 15.73 2.72
CA ASP A 274 -5.24 15.43 1.35
C ASP A 274 -5.57 13.95 1.13
N THR A 275 -4.87 13.07 1.84
CA THR A 275 -5.09 11.62 1.78
C THR A 275 -6.43 11.24 2.43
N TRP A 276 -6.83 11.94 3.49
CA TRP A 276 -8.14 11.78 4.12
C TRP A 276 -9.27 12.23 3.19
N ILE A 277 -9.11 13.36 2.51
CA ILE A 277 -10.09 13.83 1.53
C ILE A 277 -10.29 12.77 0.45
N ARG A 278 -9.20 12.22 -0.09
CA ARG A 278 -9.26 11.16 -1.11
C ARG A 278 -9.97 9.91 -0.58
N LEU A 279 -9.70 9.48 0.66
CA LEU A 279 -10.41 8.35 1.27
C LEU A 279 -11.92 8.59 1.34
N VAL A 280 -12.34 9.78 1.83
CA VAL A 280 -13.76 10.13 1.93
C VAL A 280 -14.42 10.13 0.55
N LEU A 281 -13.76 10.69 -0.46
CA LEU A 281 -14.26 10.70 -1.84
C LEU A 281 -14.45 9.28 -2.38
N TRP A 282 -13.48 8.39 -2.20
CA TRP A 282 -13.61 7.00 -2.62
C TRP A 282 -14.72 6.27 -1.87
N MET A 283 -14.88 6.53 -0.58
CA MET A 283 -16.00 5.97 0.18
C MET A 283 -17.36 6.46 -0.34
N LEU A 284 -17.50 7.74 -0.65
CA LEU A 284 -18.73 8.29 -1.20
C LEU A 284 -19.07 7.65 -2.55
N ILE A 285 -18.09 7.53 -3.46
CA ILE A 285 -18.28 6.83 -4.74
C ILE A 285 -18.73 5.39 -4.51
N GLY A 286 -18.09 4.67 -3.59
CA GLY A 286 -18.46 3.29 -3.25
C GLY A 286 -19.89 3.18 -2.69
N LEU A 287 -20.27 4.10 -1.80
CA LEU A 287 -21.62 4.18 -1.24
C LEU A 287 -22.67 4.52 -2.30
N ASP A 288 -22.34 5.40 -3.26
CA ASP A 288 -23.24 5.73 -4.39
C ASP A 288 -23.47 4.51 -5.28
N VAL A 289 -22.42 3.77 -5.62
CA VAL A 289 -22.55 2.52 -6.37
C VAL A 289 -23.42 1.51 -5.61
N TYR A 290 -23.20 1.37 -4.30
CA TYR A 290 -24.02 0.50 -3.45
C TYR A 290 -25.47 0.97 -3.40
N ALA A 291 -25.73 2.25 -3.23
CA ALA A 291 -27.07 2.81 -3.14
C ALA A 291 -27.83 2.72 -4.47
N CYS A 292 -27.16 2.96 -5.60
CA CYS A 292 -27.78 2.89 -6.91
C CYS A 292 -28.07 1.45 -7.36
N TYR A 293 -27.16 0.53 -7.08
CA TYR A 293 -27.23 -0.85 -7.58
C TYR A 293 -27.40 -1.87 -6.45
N GLY A 294 -26.51 -1.88 -5.45
CA GLY A 294 -26.43 -2.91 -4.43
C GLY A 294 -27.70 -3.07 -3.60
N VAL A 295 -28.31 -1.95 -3.19
CA VAL A 295 -29.58 -1.96 -2.41
C VAL A 295 -30.71 -2.67 -3.13
N LYS A 296 -30.73 -2.60 -4.46
CA LYS A 296 -31.80 -3.21 -5.27
C LYS A 296 -31.58 -4.70 -5.55
N HIS A 297 -30.32 -5.13 -5.60
CA HIS A 297 -29.93 -6.46 -6.11
C HIS A 297 -29.23 -7.32 -5.07
N SER A 298 -28.94 -6.80 -3.86
CA SER A 298 -28.30 -7.55 -2.78
C SER A 298 -29.08 -8.80 -2.42
N LYS A 299 -28.39 -9.93 -2.37
CA LYS A 299 -28.93 -11.22 -1.93
C LYS A 299 -28.80 -11.42 -0.42
N LEU A 300 -28.08 -10.56 0.26
CA LEU A 300 -27.74 -10.70 1.68
C LEU A 300 -28.88 -10.27 2.62
N GLU A 301 -29.85 -9.51 2.13
CA GLU A 301 -30.91 -8.98 2.98
C GLU A 301 -32.30 -9.04 2.31
N HIS A 302 -33.14 -9.95 2.79
CA HIS A 302 -34.51 -10.14 2.28
C HIS A 302 -35.54 -9.13 2.84
N ASN A 303 -35.15 -8.24 3.81
CA ASN A 303 -36.07 -7.47 4.61
C ASN A 303 -35.92 -5.95 4.60
N VAL A 304 -35.14 -5.37 3.69
CA VAL A 304 -35.07 -3.90 3.60
C VAL A 304 -36.28 -3.37 2.87
N LYS A 305 -37.30 -2.94 3.63
CA LYS A 305 -38.38 -2.11 3.12
C LYS A 305 -37.78 -0.88 2.43
N ARG A 306 -37.87 -0.89 1.13
CA ARG A 306 -37.36 0.14 0.24
C ARG A 306 -37.80 1.53 0.68
N ARG A 307 -36.93 2.33 1.26
CA ARG A 307 -37.20 3.72 1.58
C ARG A 307 -37.04 4.56 0.31
N LYS A 308 -38.15 5.06 -0.24
CA LYS A 308 -38.17 5.99 -1.39
C LYS A 308 -37.33 7.27 -1.16
N GLY A 309 -37.09 7.67 0.08
CA GLY A 309 -36.24 8.81 0.45
C GLY A 309 -34.74 8.64 0.19
N LEU A 310 -34.25 7.39 0.07
CA LEU A 310 -32.84 7.14 -0.22
C LEU A 310 -32.44 7.57 -1.63
N THR A 311 -33.40 7.52 -2.59
CA THR A 311 -33.14 7.79 -4.00
C THR A 311 -32.79 9.27 -4.27
N ILE A 312 -33.39 10.21 -3.54
CA ILE A 312 -33.11 11.65 -3.69
C ILE A 312 -31.77 12.01 -3.03
N LEU A 313 -31.48 11.42 -1.86
CA LEU A 313 -30.19 11.59 -1.20
C LEU A 313 -29.01 11.06 -2.06
N ASN A 314 -29.26 9.99 -2.81
CA ASN A 314 -28.27 9.36 -3.68
C ASN A 314 -27.94 10.22 -4.91
N MET A 315 -28.91 10.88 -5.53
CA MET A 315 -28.65 11.75 -6.68
C MET A 315 -27.86 13.00 -6.28
N THR A 316 -28.12 13.54 -5.10
CA THR A 316 -27.33 14.67 -4.57
C THR A 316 -25.93 14.24 -4.15
N GLY A 317 -25.79 13.01 -3.60
CA GLY A 317 -24.50 12.41 -3.27
C GLY A 317 -23.61 12.19 -4.50
N ILE A 318 -24.18 11.64 -5.58
CA ILE A 318 -23.44 11.44 -6.85
C ILE A 318 -22.97 12.78 -7.42
N ALA A 319 -23.82 13.79 -7.42
CA ALA A 319 -23.46 15.13 -7.92
C ALA A 319 -22.33 15.76 -7.08
N LEU A 320 -22.38 15.60 -5.75
CA LEU A 320 -21.35 16.08 -4.84
C LEU A 320 -20.04 15.30 -4.98
N SER A 321 -20.09 13.96 -5.16
CA SER A 321 -18.87 13.17 -5.34
C SER A 321 -18.20 13.45 -6.69
N VAL A 322 -18.97 13.63 -7.76
CA VAL A 322 -18.40 14.02 -9.07
C VAL A 322 -17.80 15.43 -8.99
N LEU A 323 -18.50 16.39 -8.36
CA LEU A 323 -18.00 17.74 -8.20
C LEU A 323 -16.70 17.78 -7.39
N SER A 324 -16.60 17.00 -6.32
CA SER A 324 -15.41 16.93 -5.46
C SER A 324 -14.24 16.21 -6.12
N VAL A 325 -14.49 15.22 -6.97
CA VAL A 325 -13.44 14.62 -7.82
C VAL A 325 -12.89 15.64 -8.81
N ILE A 326 -13.79 16.39 -9.47
CA ILE A 326 -13.39 17.44 -10.42
C ILE A 326 -12.60 18.55 -9.70
N THR A 327 -13.06 19.02 -8.55
CA THR A 327 -12.35 20.05 -7.78
C THR A 327 -11.03 19.54 -7.22
N GLY A 328 -10.96 18.28 -6.78
CA GLY A 328 -9.73 17.64 -6.33
C GLY A 328 -8.68 17.50 -7.43
N LEU A 329 -9.10 17.09 -8.62
CA LEU A 329 -8.24 17.02 -9.81
C LEU A 329 -7.80 18.42 -10.26
N TRP A 330 -8.69 19.42 -10.19
CA TRP A 330 -8.36 20.79 -10.56
C TRP A 330 -7.36 21.43 -9.58
N HIS A 331 -7.52 21.19 -8.26
CA HIS A 331 -6.57 21.64 -7.25
C HIS A 331 -5.19 20.97 -7.42
N GLN A 332 -5.16 19.71 -7.81
CA GLN A 332 -3.93 18.98 -8.09
C GLN A 332 -3.23 19.50 -9.36
N GLN A 333 -4.00 19.92 -10.37
CA GLN A 333 -3.47 20.50 -11.61
C GLN A 333 -2.91 21.92 -11.37
N THR A 334 -3.55 22.71 -10.51
CA THR A 334 -3.02 24.03 -10.11
C THR A 334 -1.75 23.91 -9.27
N ASP A 335 -1.66 22.92 -8.39
CA ASP A 335 -0.45 22.65 -7.62
C ASP A 335 0.70 22.12 -8.48
N SER A 336 0.42 21.28 -9.47
CA SER A 336 1.43 20.83 -10.43
C SER A 336 1.89 21.95 -11.35
N SER A 337 0.99 22.83 -11.81
CA SER A 337 1.36 24.00 -12.61
C SER A 337 2.17 25.03 -11.81
N ALA A 338 1.93 25.17 -10.51
CA ALA A 338 2.72 26.01 -9.61
C ALA A 338 4.15 25.45 -9.39
N LEU A 339 4.30 24.13 -9.36
CA LEU A 339 5.61 23.46 -9.33
C LEU A 339 6.40 23.67 -10.63
N TRP A 340 5.72 23.62 -11.79
CA TRP A 340 6.34 23.87 -13.11
C TRP A 340 6.64 25.36 -13.35
N SER A 341 5.88 26.28 -12.73
CA SER A 341 6.07 27.73 -12.88
C SER A 341 7.12 28.32 -11.93
N GLY A 342 7.81 27.51 -11.11
CA GLY A 342 8.89 27.97 -10.22
C GLY A 342 8.44 28.94 -9.12
N ARG A 343 7.15 29.07 -8.83
CA ARG A 343 6.58 30.09 -7.93
C ARG A 343 6.28 29.59 -6.51
N ARG A 344 6.83 28.44 -6.08
CA ARG A 344 6.92 28.14 -4.65
C ARG A 344 8.36 28.22 -4.21
N GLU A 345 8.76 29.40 -3.80
CA GLU A 345 9.84 29.56 -2.85
C GLU A 345 9.43 28.81 -1.57
N TYR A 346 10.10 27.69 -1.28
CA TYR A 346 10.14 27.18 0.08
C TYR A 346 11.04 28.11 0.86
N PRO A 347 10.52 28.98 1.75
CA PRO A 347 11.36 29.82 2.56
C PRO A 347 12.04 28.93 3.61
N GLY A 348 13.24 28.47 3.32
CA GLY A 348 14.04 27.72 4.28
C GLY A 348 15.13 26.79 3.75
N LEU A 349 15.16 26.47 2.45
CA LEU A 349 16.15 25.52 1.93
C LEU A 349 17.23 26.15 1.01
N TRP A 350 17.10 27.41 0.65
CA TRP A 350 18.08 28.09 -0.24
C TRP A 350 19.32 28.63 0.46
N HIS A 351 19.34 28.68 1.81
CA HIS A 351 20.51 29.13 2.57
C HIS A 351 21.59 28.08 2.75
N LEU A 352 21.36 26.81 2.32
CA LEU A 352 22.37 25.74 2.44
C LEU A 352 23.17 25.50 1.15
N TYR A 353 22.86 26.19 0.06
CA TYR A 353 23.56 26.00 -1.23
C TYR A 353 24.40 27.18 -1.70
N LEU A 354 24.56 28.23 -0.88
CA LEU A 354 25.43 29.38 -1.21
C LEU A 354 26.30 29.73 -0.01
N CYS A 355 27.32 28.91 0.26
CA CYS A 355 28.59 29.37 0.83
C CYS A 355 29.72 28.66 0.11
N PRO A 356 30.77 29.44 -0.30
CA PRO A 356 31.87 29.01 -1.16
C PRO A 356 32.78 27.98 -0.53
#